data_410c2206c1da2af344718dbb0c7aa1c6
#
_entry.id   410c2206c1da2af344718dbb0c7aa1c6
#
_cell.length_a   1.000
_cell.length_b   1.000
_cell.length_c   1.000
_cell.angle_alpha   90.00
_cell.angle_beta   90.00
_cell.angle_gamma   90.00
#
_symmetry.space_group_name_H-M   'P 1'
#
loop_
_entity.id
_entity.type
_entity.pdbx_description
1 polymer ?
#
loop_
_entity_poly.entity_id
_entity_poly.type
_entity_poly.pdbx_seq_one_letter_code
_entity_poly.pdbx_strand_id
1 'polypeptide(L)'
;LPREEIWILFLSGLPHFSRVFRGINCIACQFTVATFEEHISTIRSLNATTGGSVGLYAEIKSPAWHREQGVDISKAVVEVLREHHLDDASANIYIQCFDFEEIKRLRQTLGAKVKLIQLIAENSWQETPTDYDALKTEAGMQEVSRYVQGIGPWLGHVTRYEQNQPTTELTNWVKAAQQAGLLIHPYTFRTDALPPGISASQLLMLMVKKWQFDGVFTDQVPPVKRFLQSQ
;
A
#
# COMPACT_ATOMS: atom_id res chain seq x y z
N LEU A 1 16.10 9.88 10.01
CA LEU A 1 15.27 10.02 8.81
C LEU A 1 14.17 11.02 9.11
N PRO A 2 13.90 12.00 8.28
CA PRO A 2 12.79 12.92 8.50
C PRO A 2 11.47 12.16 8.37
N ARG A 3 10.66 12.18 9.44
CA ARG A 3 9.39 11.46 9.58
C ARG A 3 8.20 12.27 9.06
N GLU A 4 8.28 12.86 7.87
CA GLU A 4 7.23 13.78 7.38
C GLU A 4 6.48 13.30 6.14
N GLU A 5 6.60 12.03 5.74
CA GLU A 5 5.92 11.53 4.54
C GLU A 5 4.68 10.72 4.91
N ILE A 6 3.51 11.34 4.78
CA ILE A 6 2.21 10.66 4.85
C ILE A 6 1.82 10.27 3.43
N TRP A 7 1.69 8.99 3.16
CA TRP A 7 1.32 8.43 1.87
C TRP A 7 -0.17 8.12 1.82
N ILE A 8 -0.86 8.70 0.88
CA ILE A 8 -2.26 8.36 0.62
C ILE A 8 -2.50 8.41 -0.88
N LEU A 9 -2.72 7.27 -1.49
CA LEU A 9 -3.53 7.17 -2.70
C LEU A 9 -3.94 5.73 -2.97
N PHE A 10 -5.23 5.45 -2.98
CA PHE A 10 -5.78 4.24 -3.57
C PHE A 10 -5.95 4.46 -5.07
N LEU A 11 -5.29 3.65 -5.88
CA LEU A 11 -5.49 3.62 -7.33
C LEU A 11 -5.83 2.21 -7.78
N SER A 12 -7.10 1.92 -7.91
CA SER A 12 -7.58 0.86 -8.78
C SER A 12 -7.74 1.44 -10.19
N GLY A 13 -6.65 1.53 -10.95
CA GLY A 13 -6.66 2.06 -12.30
C GLY A 13 -6.51 0.96 -13.34
N LEU A 14 -7.57 0.65 -14.08
CA LEU A 14 -7.51 -0.17 -15.28
C LEU A 14 -7.06 0.70 -16.46
N PRO A 15 -5.90 0.47 -17.10
CA PRO A 15 -5.47 1.26 -18.26
C PRO A 15 -6.43 1.11 -19.46
N HIS A 16 -7.30 0.10 -19.48
CA HIS A 16 -8.30 -0.11 -20.54
C HIS A 16 -9.66 0.53 -20.25
N PHE A 17 -9.99 0.84 -18.99
CA PHE A 17 -11.30 1.45 -18.68
C PHE A 17 -11.43 2.85 -19.25
N SER A 18 -10.34 3.62 -19.31
CA SER A 18 -10.37 4.96 -19.91
C SER A 18 -10.63 4.97 -21.42
N ARG A 19 -10.26 3.91 -22.15
CA ARG A 19 -10.56 3.78 -23.59
C ARG A 19 -11.99 3.38 -23.88
N VAL A 20 -12.62 2.58 -23.00
CA VAL A 20 -14.00 2.12 -23.18
C VAL A 20 -15.00 3.25 -22.89
N PHE A 21 -14.68 4.16 -21.98
CA PHE A 21 -15.58 5.27 -21.61
C PHE A 21 -15.42 6.56 -22.43
N ARG A 22 -14.39 6.70 -23.28
CA ARG A 22 -14.23 7.87 -24.16
C ARG A 22 -15.34 8.04 -25.21
N GLY A 23 -16.23 7.07 -25.38
CA GLY A 23 -17.34 7.11 -26.33
C GLY A 23 -18.72 7.44 -25.73
N ILE A 24 -18.85 7.61 -24.44
CA ILE A 24 -20.12 7.93 -23.79
C ILE A 24 -20.17 9.43 -23.54
N ASN A 25 -20.72 10.18 -24.49
CA ASN A 25 -21.13 11.57 -24.32
C ASN A 25 -22.34 11.64 -23.38
N CYS A 26 -22.12 11.44 -22.09
CA CYS A 26 -23.10 11.73 -21.07
C CYS A 26 -22.87 13.16 -20.57
N ILE A 27 -23.82 14.06 -20.83
CA ILE A 27 -23.79 15.46 -20.37
C ILE A 27 -23.69 15.56 -18.82
N ALA A 28 -24.00 14.46 -18.10
CA ALA A 28 -23.86 14.37 -16.64
C ALA A 28 -22.46 13.90 -16.15
N CYS A 29 -21.60 13.40 -17.03
CA CYS A 29 -20.28 12.87 -16.66
C CYS A 29 -19.17 13.88 -17.02
N GLN A 30 -18.99 14.89 -16.19
CA GLN A 30 -17.83 15.81 -16.29
C GLN A 30 -16.53 15.17 -15.80
N PHE A 31 -16.58 13.97 -15.22
CA PHE A 31 -15.43 13.29 -14.63
C PHE A 31 -15.15 11.98 -15.37
N THR A 32 -13.90 11.78 -15.73
CA THR A 32 -13.36 10.51 -16.25
C THR A 32 -12.56 9.81 -15.17
N VAL A 33 -12.43 8.48 -15.27
CA VAL A 33 -11.46 7.74 -14.44
C VAL A 33 -10.06 8.17 -14.90
N ALA A 34 -9.27 8.69 -13.97
CA ALA A 34 -7.91 9.12 -14.27
C ALA A 34 -6.99 7.93 -14.58
N THR A 35 -6.09 8.09 -15.54
CA THR A 35 -5.05 7.12 -15.83
C THR A 35 -3.92 7.20 -14.79
N PHE A 36 -3.04 6.19 -14.76
CA PHE A 36 -1.89 6.22 -13.87
C PHE A 36 -0.92 7.36 -14.21
N GLU A 37 -0.73 7.66 -15.52
CA GLU A 37 0.06 8.82 -15.96
C GLU A 37 -0.55 10.16 -15.51
N GLU A 38 -1.87 10.29 -15.56
CA GLU A 38 -2.57 11.49 -15.07
C GLU A 38 -2.35 11.69 -13.57
N HIS A 39 -2.34 10.60 -12.78
CA HIS A 39 -2.00 10.67 -11.36
C HIS A 39 -0.55 11.09 -11.11
N ILE A 40 0.41 10.51 -11.83
CA ILE A 40 1.82 10.91 -11.76
C ILE A 40 1.97 12.39 -12.06
N SER A 41 1.34 12.86 -13.14
CA SER A 41 1.40 14.25 -13.58
C SER A 41 0.76 15.20 -12.56
N THR A 42 -0.38 14.80 -11.97
CA THR A 42 -1.08 15.57 -10.94
C THR A 42 -0.23 15.75 -9.68
N ILE A 43 0.36 14.65 -9.16
CA ILE A 43 1.21 14.72 -7.97
C ILE A 43 2.47 15.57 -8.22
N ARG A 44 3.09 15.41 -9.38
CA ARG A 44 4.24 16.25 -9.77
C ARG A 44 3.87 17.75 -9.82
N SER A 45 2.73 18.07 -10.41
CA SER A 45 2.23 19.44 -10.48
C SER A 45 1.92 20.02 -9.09
N LEU A 46 1.26 19.25 -8.23
CA LEU A 46 0.98 19.63 -6.85
C LEU A 46 2.27 19.87 -6.06
N ASN A 47 3.24 18.97 -6.16
CA ASN A 47 4.54 19.15 -5.49
C ASN A 47 5.26 20.41 -5.98
N ALA A 48 5.27 20.66 -7.28
CA ALA A 48 5.89 21.87 -7.85
C ALA A 48 5.21 23.16 -7.38
N THR A 49 3.88 23.17 -7.24
CA THR A 49 3.13 24.38 -6.84
C THR A 49 3.13 24.61 -5.33
N THR A 50 3.23 23.56 -4.52
CA THR A 50 3.17 23.67 -3.05
C THR A 50 4.53 23.62 -2.37
N GLY A 51 5.60 23.30 -3.12
CA GLY A 51 6.93 22.99 -2.55
C GLY A 51 6.95 21.67 -1.75
N GLY A 52 5.95 20.83 -1.95
CA GLY A 52 5.81 19.54 -1.25
C GLY A 52 6.63 18.42 -1.90
N SER A 53 6.69 17.27 -1.22
CA SER A 53 7.36 16.04 -1.69
C SER A 53 6.45 14.82 -1.56
N VAL A 54 5.15 14.98 -1.79
CA VAL A 54 4.19 13.87 -1.74
C VAL A 54 4.54 12.83 -2.79
N GLY A 55 4.58 11.56 -2.40
CA GLY A 55 4.84 10.46 -3.31
C GLY A 55 3.57 9.77 -3.82
N LEU A 56 3.76 8.69 -4.53
CA LEU A 56 2.71 7.84 -5.06
C LEU A 56 2.74 6.46 -4.38
N TYR A 57 1.56 5.89 -4.13
CA TYR A 57 1.44 4.57 -3.56
C TYR A 57 0.30 3.83 -4.29
N ALA A 58 0.65 3.07 -5.34
CA ALA A 58 -0.33 2.45 -6.22
C ALA A 58 -0.49 0.94 -5.95
N GLU A 59 -1.74 0.47 -6.00
CA GLU A 59 -2.05 -0.96 -5.87
C GLU A 59 -2.31 -1.60 -7.23
N ILE A 60 -1.66 -2.73 -7.48
CA ILE A 60 -2.00 -3.63 -8.59
C ILE A 60 -3.03 -4.63 -8.06
N LYS A 61 -4.28 -4.41 -8.41
CA LYS A 61 -5.41 -5.23 -7.93
C LYS A 61 -5.76 -6.34 -8.90
N SER A 62 -5.99 -7.55 -8.37
CA SER A 62 -6.42 -8.75 -9.11
C SER A 62 -5.62 -9.01 -10.42
N PRO A 63 -4.27 -9.03 -10.39
CA PRO A 63 -3.45 -9.12 -11.61
C PRO A 63 -3.66 -10.42 -12.37
N ALA A 64 -3.90 -11.53 -11.68
CA ALA A 64 -4.18 -12.83 -12.30
C ALA A 64 -5.45 -12.78 -13.16
N TRP A 65 -6.55 -12.24 -12.61
CA TRP A 65 -7.80 -12.07 -13.34
C TRP A 65 -7.62 -11.19 -14.58
N HIS A 66 -6.87 -10.11 -14.48
CA HIS A 66 -6.61 -9.24 -15.64
C HIS A 66 -5.85 -9.96 -16.74
N ARG A 67 -4.85 -10.79 -16.39
CA ARG A 67 -4.14 -11.60 -17.39
C ARG A 67 -5.04 -12.62 -18.08
N GLU A 68 -5.95 -13.25 -17.34
CA GLU A 68 -6.97 -14.15 -17.90
C GLU A 68 -7.89 -13.42 -18.91
N GLN A 69 -8.13 -12.13 -18.70
CA GLN A 69 -8.85 -11.27 -19.66
C GLN A 69 -7.95 -10.73 -20.80
N GLY A 70 -6.70 -11.17 -20.89
CA GLY A 70 -5.75 -10.73 -21.93
C GLY A 70 -5.08 -9.39 -21.65
N VAL A 71 -5.18 -8.86 -20.42
CA VAL A 71 -4.60 -7.57 -20.03
C VAL A 71 -3.55 -7.76 -18.94
N ASP A 72 -2.28 -7.48 -19.25
CA ASP A 72 -1.18 -7.51 -18.27
C ASP A 72 -1.01 -6.14 -17.60
N ILE A 73 -1.79 -5.90 -16.54
CA ILE A 73 -1.77 -4.60 -15.83
C ILE A 73 -0.43 -4.35 -15.14
N SER A 74 0.25 -5.38 -14.65
CA SER A 74 1.54 -5.24 -13.97
C SER A 74 2.63 -4.80 -14.95
N LYS A 75 2.63 -5.39 -16.16
CA LYS A 75 3.53 -4.97 -17.22
C LYS A 75 3.26 -3.52 -17.63
N ALA A 76 1.99 -3.15 -17.81
CA ALA A 76 1.59 -1.78 -18.14
C ALA A 76 2.04 -0.78 -17.06
N VAL A 77 1.88 -1.10 -15.78
CA VAL A 77 2.36 -0.25 -14.67
C VAL A 77 3.87 -0.08 -14.72
N VAL A 78 4.64 -1.15 -14.91
CA VAL A 78 6.11 -1.07 -14.99
C VAL A 78 6.57 -0.26 -16.20
N GLU A 79 5.89 -0.37 -17.35
CA GLU A 79 6.17 0.42 -18.56
C GLU A 79 5.95 1.91 -18.29
N VAL A 80 4.80 2.30 -17.70
CA VAL A 80 4.52 3.69 -17.30
C VAL A 80 5.56 4.21 -16.32
N LEU A 81 5.95 3.41 -15.32
CA LEU A 81 6.99 3.81 -14.37
C LEU A 81 8.33 4.09 -15.07
N ARG A 82 8.71 3.29 -16.06
CA ARG A 82 9.94 3.49 -16.85
C ARG A 82 9.87 4.74 -17.73
N GLU A 83 8.76 4.94 -18.42
CA GLU A 83 8.52 6.14 -19.24
C GLU A 83 8.61 7.43 -18.42
N HIS A 84 8.15 7.38 -17.17
CA HIS A 84 8.20 8.51 -16.25
C HIS A 84 9.45 8.57 -15.37
N HIS A 85 10.45 7.70 -15.58
CA HIS A 85 11.68 7.60 -14.78
C HIS A 85 11.43 7.36 -13.27
N LEU A 86 10.41 6.55 -12.96
CA LEU A 86 10.01 6.18 -11.60
C LEU A 86 10.31 4.72 -11.24
N ASP A 87 10.76 3.89 -12.19
CA ASP A 87 11.19 2.50 -11.92
C ASP A 87 12.60 2.48 -11.31
N ASP A 88 12.71 3.07 -10.11
CA ASP A 88 13.94 3.22 -9.36
C ASP A 88 13.68 3.08 -7.85
N ALA A 89 14.60 2.45 -7.12
CA ALA A 89 14.46 2.24 -5.67
C ALA A 89 14.49 3.55 -4.86
N SER A 90 15.10 4.62 -5.39
CA SER A 90 15.13 5.94 -4.76
C SER A 90 13.90 6.80 -5.06
N ALA A 91 13.10 6.40 -6.07
CA ALA A 91 11.90 7.16 -6.44
C ALA A 91 10.89 7.19 -5.28
N ASN A 92 10.20 8.33 -5.15
CA ASN A 92 9.19 8.55 -4.13
C ASN A 92 7.85 7.88 -4.54
N ILE A 93 7.90 6.57 -4.72
CA ILE A 93 6.75 5.74 -5.11
C ILE A 93 6.87 4.33 -4.53
N TYR A 94 5.71 3.79 -4.17
CA TYR A 94 5.53 2.38 -3.82
C TYR A 94 4.49 1.74 -4.73
N ILE A 95 4.72 0.48 -5.09
CA ILE A 95 3.73 -0.38 -5.74
C ILE A 95 3.39 -1.50 -4.77
N GLN A 96 2.11 -1.72 -4.52
CA GLN A 96 1.64 -2.76 -3.63
C GLN A 96 0.76 -3.77 -4.34
N CYS A 97 0.75 -5.00 -3.84
CA CYS A 97 -0.10 -6.06 -4.35
C CYS A 97 -0.40 -7.08 -3.25
N PHE A 98 -1.59 -7.67 -3.28
CA PHE A 98 -1.97 -8.80 -2.43
C PHE A 98 -1.41 -10.13 -2.94
N ASP A 99 -1.25 -10.28 -4.25
CA ASP A 99 -0.78 -11.51 -4.90
C ASP A 99 0.74 -11.65 -4.79
N PHE A 100 1.22 -12.61 -3.97
CA PHE A 100 2.65 -12.79 -3.74
C PHE A 100 3.38 -13.34 -4.97
N GLU A 101 2.74 -14.18 -5.78
CA GLU A 101 3.33 -14.64 -7.03
C GLU A 101 3.49 -13.48 -8.02
N GLU A 102 2.56 -12.52 -8.01
CA GLU A 102 2.72 -11.31 -8.81
C GLU A 102 3.84 -10.40 -8.30
N ILE A 103 4.02 -10.28 -7.00
CA ILE A 103 5.18 -9.57 -6.41
C ILE A 103 6.50 -10.19 -6.89
N LYS A 104 6.61 -11.52 -6.87
CA LYS A 104 7.78 -12.23 -7.39
C LYS A 104 7.96 -11.96 -8.90
N ARG A 105 6.87 -12.03 -9.65
CA ARG A 105 6.88 -11.74 -11.10
C ARG A 105 7.33 -10.31 -11.41
N LEU A 106 6.81 -9.31 -10.68
CA LEU A 106 7.25 -7.92 -10.81
C LEU A 106 8.76 -7.80 -10.64
N ARG A 107 9.31 -8.43 -9.61
CA ARG A 107 10.74 -8.34 -9.31
C ARG A 107 11.60 -9.16 -10.27
N GLN A 108 11.25 -10.43 -10.51
CA GLN A 108 12.11 -11.38 -11.23
C GLN A 108 11.90 -11.37 -12.74
N THR A 109 10.64 -11.27 -13.20
CA THR A 109 10.31 -11.37 -14.62
C THR A 109 10.24 -10.01 -15.28
N LEU A 110 9.55 -9.06 -14.67
CA LEU A 110 9.41 -7.70 -15.20
C LEU A 110 10.60 -6.80 -14.85
N GLY A 111 11.45 -7.23 -13.89
CA GLY A 111 12.67 -6.51 -13.50
C GLY A 111 12.39 -5.14 -12.88
N ALA A 112 11.24 -4.98 -12.22
CA ALA A 112 10.86 -3.73 -11.57
C ALA A 112 11.86 -3.38 -10.46
N LYS A 113 12.36 -2.13 -10.46
CA LYS A 113 13.29 -1.60 -9.47
C LYS A 113 12.61 -0.77 -8.38
N VAL A 114 11.40 -0.31 -8.65
CA VAL A 114 10.56 0.45 -7.72
C VAL A 114 10.38 -0.29 -6.40
N LYS A 115 10.12 0.47 -5.33
CA LYS A 115 9.79 -0.13 -4.02
C LYS A 115 8.47 -0.90 -4.11
N LEU A 116 8.51 -2.17 -3.71
CA LEU A 116 7.35 -3.06 -3.67
C LEU A 116 6.92 -3.31 -2.23
N ILE A 117 5.62 -3.44 -2.03
CA ILE A 117 4.99 -3.77 -0.74
C ILE A 117 4.08 -4.98 -0.93
N GLN A 118 4.28 -6.02 -0.11
CA GLN A 118 3.36 -7.15 -0.02
C GLN A 118 2.22 -6.83 0.93
N LEU A 119 1.01 -6.77 0.44
CA LEU A 119 -0.18 -6.65 1.28
C LEU A 119 -0.52 -8.00 1.93
N ILE A 120 -0.82 -8.00 3.23
CA ILE A 120 -1.13 -9.20 4.00
C ILE A 120 -2.59 -9.18 4.41
N ALA A 121 -3.34 -10.16 3.89
CA ALA A 121 -4.77 -10.35 4.13
C ALA A 121 -5.06 -11.59 5.00
N GLU A 122 -6.27 -12.09 4.95
CA GLU A 122 -6.73 -13.39 5.46
C GLU A 122 -7.04 -14.32 4.31
N ASN A 123 -6.70 -15.61 4.44
CA ASN A 123 -7.05 -16.64 3.47
C ASN A 123 -8.57 -16.70 3.23
N SER A 124 -9.37 -16.46 4.28
CA SER A 124 -10.83 -16.47 4.22
C SER A 124 -11.44 -15.34 3.36
N TRP A 125 -10.69 -14.26 3.09
CA TRP A 125 -11.17 -13.17 2.22
C TRP A 125 -11.09 -13.50 0.74
N GLN A 126 -10.33 -14.55 0.37
CA GLN A 126 -10.16 -14.97 -1.03
C GLN A 126 -9.72 -13.83 -1.97
N GLU A 127 -8.94 -12.89 -1.46
CA GLU A 127 -8.45 -11.73 -2.20
C GLU A 127 -7.54 -12.16 -3.36
N THR A 128 -6.68 -13.14 -3.12
CA THR A 128 -5.81 -13.78 -4.12
C THR A 128 -5.54 -15.24 -3.72
N PRO A 129 -4.91 -16.06 -4.59
CA PRO A 129 -4.48 -17.43 -4.25
C PRO A 129 -3.33 -17.49 -3.23
N THR A 130 -2.82 -16.36 -2.76
CA THR A 130 -1.72 -16.28 -1.79
C THR A 130 -2.12 -16.95 -0.47
N ASP A 131 -1.28 -17.84 0.04
CA ASP A 131 -1.42 -18.39 1.40
C ASP A 131 -0.86 -17.39 2.43
N TYR A 132 -1.73 -16.52 2.95
CA TYR A 132 -1.35 -15.52 3.94
C TYR A 132 -0.98 -16.14 5.29
N ASP A 133 -1.47 -17.33 5.63
CA ASP A 133 -1.09 -18.00 6.87
C ASP A 133 0.36 -18.49 6.79
N ALA A 134 0.79 -18.99 5.64
CA ALA A 134 2.19 -19.29 5.41
C ALA A 134 3.08 -18.02 5.45
N LEU A 135 2.60 -16.90 4.90
CA LEU A 135 3.32 -15.63 4.98
C LEU A 135 3.39 -15.08 6.41
N LYS A 136 2.36 -15.24 7.24
CA LYS A 136 2.31 -14.79 8.65
C LYS A 136 3.17 -15.65 9.59
N THR A 137 4.33 -16.09 9.11
CA THR A 137 5.36 -16.82 9.86
C THR A 137 6.73 -16.14 9.74
N GLU A 138 7.68 -16.49 10.60
CA GLU A 138 9.06 -15.99 10.50
C GLU A 138 9.69 -16.36 9.15
N ALA A 139 9.55 -17.60 8.72
CA ALA A 139 10.04 -18.09 7.42
C ALA A 139 9.35 -17.37 6.25
N GLY A 140 8.04 -17.11 6.36
CA GLY A 140 7.28 -16.35 5.38
C GLY A 140 7.78 -14.91 5.25
N MET A 141 8.06 -14.23 6.35
CA MET A 141 8.60 -12.86 6.32
C MET A 141 10.02 -12.82 5.77
N GLN A 142 10.85 -13.81 6.05
CA GLN A 142 12.16 -13.95 5.42
C GLN A 142 12.06 -14.17 3.91
N GLU A 143 11.09 -14.98 3.44
CA GLU A 143 10.85 -15.16 2.01
C GLU A 143 10.37 -13.86 1.36
N VAL A 144 9.39 -13.18 1.95
CA VAL A 144 8.84 -11.90 1.47
C VAL A 144 9.95 -10.84 1.34
N SER A 145 10.87 -10.76 2.31
CA SER A 145 11.94 -9.76 2.33
C SER A 145 12.91 -9.83 1.13
N ARG A 146 12.95 -10.95 0.42
CA ARG A 146 13.77 -11.10 -0.80
C ARG A 146 13.26 -10.31 -1.99
N TYR A 147 11.98 -9.93 -1.97
CA TYR A 147 11.31 -9.34 -3.13
C TYR A 147 10.82 -7.92 -2.90
N VAL A 148 10.55 -7.54 -1.65
CA VAL A 148 9.89 -6.27 -1.31
C VAL A 148 10.67 -5.45 -0.29
N GLN A 149 10.37 -4.17 -0.20
CA GLN A 149 10.90 -3.26 0.81
C GLN A 149 10.05 -3.21 2.08
N GLY A 150 8.82 -3.69 2.03
CA GLY A 150 7.95 -3.69 3.19
C GLY A 150 6.69 -4.50 3.02
N ILE A 151 5.89 -4.53 4.06
CA ILE A 151 4.58 -5.18 4.09
C ILE A 151 3.49 -4.20 4.48
N GLY A 152 2.28 -4.42 3.95
CA GLY A 152 1.05 -3.76 4.37
C GLY A 152 0.13 -4.78 5.05
N PRO A 153 0.23 -4.98 6.37
CA PRO A 153 -0.66 -5.87 7.09
C PRO A 153 -2.02 -5.23 7.38
N TRP A 154 -3.09 -6.02 7.43
CA TRP A 154 -4.32 -5.54 8.05
C TRP A 154 -4.06 -5.19 9.52
N LEU A 155 -4.51 -4.00 9.95
CA LEU A 155 -4.23 -3.47 11.29
C LEU A 155 -4.75 -4.41 12.41
N GLY A 156 -5.83 -5.16 12.15
CA GLY A 156 -6.36 -6.16 13.07
C GLY A 156 -5.43 -7.35 13.35
N HIS A 157 -4.38 -7.56 12.54
CA HIS A 157 -3.45 -8.71 12.67
C HIS A 157 -2.11 -8.38 13.30
N VAL A 158 -1.81 -7.08 13.51
CA VAL A 158 -0.46 -6.68 13.95
C VAL A 158 -0.20 -7.01 15.42
N THR A 159 -1.27 -7.12 16.21
CA THR A 159 -1.21 -7.43 17.64
C THR A 159 -2.28 -8.44 18.04
N ARG A 160 -2.18 -8.97 19.24
CA ARG A 160 -3.27 -9.74 19.87
C ARG A 160 -4.29 -8.79 20.47
N TYR A 161 -5.53 -9.25 20.56
CA TYR A 161 -6.59 -8.53 21.23
C TYR A 161 -6.97 -9.26 22.51
N GLU A 162 -6.95 -8.55 23.62
CA GLU A 162 -7.42 -9.02 24.92
C GLU A 162 -8.60 -8.15 25.37
N GLN A 163 -9.74 -8.77 25.68
CA GLN A 163 -10.99 -8.07 26.00
C GLN A 163 -11.37 -7.01 24.93
N ASN A 164 -11.18 -7.37 23.65
CA ASN A 164 -11.40 -6.51 22.48
C ASN A 164 -10.49 -5.27 22.37
N GLN A 165 -9.42 -5.18 23.15
CA GLN A 165 -8.43 -4.12 23.02
C GLN A 165 -7.11 -4.65 22.47
N PRO A 166 -6.41 -3.88 21.61
CA PRO A 166 -5.10 -4.26 21.14
C PRO A 166 -4.10 -4.28 22.30
N THR A 167 -3.31 -5.34 22.37
CA THR A 167 -2.21 -5.40 23.35
C THR A 167 -1.05 -4.49 22.91
N THR A 168 -0.12 -4.24 23.80
CA THR A 168 1.10 -3.48 23.46
C THR A 168 2.13 -4.32 22.69
N GLU A 169 1.92 -5.63 22.59
CA GLU A 169 2.86 -6.56 21.97
C GLU A 169 2.47 -6.88 20.53
N LEU A 170 3.43 -6.79 19.63
CA LEU A 170 3.29 -7.25 18.26
C LEU A 170 3.23 -8.78 18.18
N THR A 171 2.52 -9.30 17.19
CA THR A 171 2.59 -10.71 16.83
C THR A 171 4.01 -11.10 16.38
N ASN A 172 4.36 -12.38 16.52
CA ASN A 172 5.71 -12.85 16.22
C ASN A 172 6.11 -12.62 14.76
N TRP A 173 5.19 -12.79 13.82
CA TRP A 173 5.47 -12.60 12.41
C TRP A 173 5.70 -11.11 12.05
N VAL A 174 5.03 -10.16 12.71
CA VAL A 174 5.31 -8.72 12.52
C VAL A 174 6.68 -8.36 13.09
N LYS A 175 7.04 -8.91 14.26
CA LYS A 175 8.40 -8.78 14.81
C LYS A 175 9.45 -9.35 13.85
N ALA A 176 9.18 -10.51 13.25
CA ALA A 176 10.05 -11.12 12.25
C ALA A 176 10.19 -10.26 10.99
N ALA A 177 9.12 -9.62 10.53
CA ALA A 177 9.17 -8.67 9.42
C ALA A 177 10.08 -7.48 9.74
N GLN A 178 9.98 -6.89 10.93
CA GLN A 178 10.87 -5.82 11.38
C GLN A 178 12.33 -6.28 11.48
N GLN A 179 12.57 -7.49 12.00
CA GLN A 179 13.91 -8.07 12.07
C GLN A 179 14.50 -8.34 10.69
N ALA A 180 13.67 -8.67 9.70
CA ALA A 180 14.07 -8.80 8.30
C ALA A 180 14.30 -7.45 7.59
N GLY A 181 14.14 -6.33 8.29
CA GLY A 181 14.32 -4.99 7.74
C GLY A 181 13.17 -4.49 6.87
N LEU A 182 12.01 -5.14 6.93
CA LEU A 182 10.83 -4.72 6.17
C LEU A 182 10.17 -3.51 6.82
N LEU A 183 9.79 -2.53 5.99
CA LEU A 183 8.90 -1.44 6.39
C LEU A 183 7.51 -1.99 6.72
N ILE A 184 6.85 -1.42 7.71
CA ILE A 184 5.51 -1.82 8.13
C ILE A 184 4.52 -0.68 7.92
N HIS A 185 3.61 -0.86 6.96
CA HIS A 185 2.57 0.11 6.60
C HIS A 185 1.18 -0.54 6.74
N PRO A 186 0.61 -0.65 7.95
CA PRO A 186 -0.68 -1.31 8.13
C PRO A 186 -1.84 -0.53 7.51
N TYR A 187 -2.88 -1.25 7.10
CA TYR A 187 -4.15 -0.73 6.61
C TYR A 187 -5.32 -1.21 7.47
N THR A 188 -6.39 -0.49 7.67
CA THR A 188 -6.60 0.93 7.42
C THR A 188 -6.94 1.58 8.75
N PHE A 189 -6.19 2.60 9.14
CA PHE A 189 -6.51 3.40 10.31
C PHE A 189 -7.71 4.30 9.99
N ARG A 190 -8.77 4.16 10.76
CA ARG A 190 -10.00 4.93 10.64
C ARG A 190 -10.47 5.37 12.01
N THR A 191 -10.79 6.66 12.17
CA THR A 191 -11.27 7.21 13.44
C THR A 191 -12.71 6.81 13.75
N ASP A 192 -13.47 6.41 12.74
CA ASP A 192 -14.85 5.93 12.82
C ASP A 192 -14.98 4.40 12.91
N ALA A 193 -13.85 3.66 12.90
CA ALA A 193 -13.81 2.20 12.98
C ALA A 193 -12.65 1.73 13.87
N LEU A 194 -12.50 2.35 15.03
CA LEU A 194 -11.49 1.97 16.03
C LEU A 194 -11.91 0.71 16.80
N PRO A 195 -10.95 -0.10 17.27
CA PRO A 195 -11.23 -1.14 18.24
C PRO A 195 -11.91 -0.56 19.47
N PRO A 196 -12.83 -1.30 20.12
CA PRO A 196 -13.49 -0.85 21.34
C PRO A 196 -12.49 -0.46 22.44
N GLY A 197 -12.78 0.60 23.18
CA GLY A 197 -11.98 1.02 24.34
C GLY A 197 -10.64 1.70 24.05
N ILE A 198 -10.30 1.95 22.77
CA ILE A 198 -9.10 2.71 22.41
C ILE A 198 -9.46 3.95 21.59
N SER A 199 -8.86 5.08 21.93
CA SER A 199 -8.99 6.31 21.14
C SER A 199 -8.04 6.32 19.93
N ALA A 200 -8.35 7.17 18.94
CA ALA A 200 -7.49 7.38 17.79
C ALA A 200 -6.05 7.76 18.19
N SER A 201 -5.90 8.67 19.14
CA SER A 201 -4.58 9.10 19.62
C SER A 201 -3.81 7.98 20.31
N GLN A 202 -4.49 7.14 21.10
CA GLN A 202 -3.85 5.99 21.75
C GLN A 202 -3.38 4.95 20.72
N LEU A 203 -4.19 4.65 19.71
CA LEU A 203 -3.80 3.72 18.66
C LEU A 203 -2.64 4.27 17.82
N LEU A 204 -2.67 5.54 17.46
CA LEU A 204 -1.54 6.21 16.78
C LEU A 204 -0.28 6.20 17.65
N MET A 205 -0.41 6.42 18.97
CA MET A 205 0.71 6.33 19.90
C MET A 205 1.32 4.92 19.92
N LEU A 206 0.50 3.87 19.94
CA LEU A 206 0.98 2.49 19.83
C LEU A 206 1.73 2.29 18.53
N MET A 207 1.15 2.65 17.38
CA MET A 207 1.76 2.46 16.07
C MET A 207 3.10 3.19 15.95
N VAL A 208 3.16 4.46 16.34
CA VAL A 208 4.35 5.29 16.11
C VAL A 208 5.42 5.07 17.18
N LYS A 209 5.05 5.03 18.48
CA LYS A 209 6.04 5.01 19.57
C LYS A 209 6.34 3.61 20.09
N LYS A 210 5.33 2.75 20.19
CA LYS A 210 5.54 1.42 20.77
C LYS A 210 5.89 0.38 19.71
N TRP A 211 5.14 0.32 18.62
CA TRP A 211 5.36 -0.65 17.53
C TRP A 211 6.34 -0.17 16.47
N GLN A 212 6.64 1.13 16.44
CA GLN A 212 7.61 1.75 15.55
C GLN A 212 7.34 1.45 14.07
N PHE A 213 6.06 1.53 13.66
CA PHE A 213 5.68 1.40 12.27
C PHE A 213 6.17 2.60 11.44
N ASP A 214 6.51 2.32 10.18
CA ASP A 214 7.09 3.31 9.26
C ASP A 214 6.02 4.19 8.61
N GLY A 215 4.80 3.70 8.53
CA GLY A 215 3.65 4.41 7.96
C GLY A 215 2.33 3.79 8.34
N VAL A 216 1.24 4.35 7.86
CA VAL A 216 -0.11 3.80 8.00
C VAL A 216 -0.99 4.26 6.86
N PHE A 217 -1.83 3.36 6.34
CA PHE A 217 -2.93 3.75 5.46
C PHE A 217 -4.09 4.30 6.25
N THR A 218 -4.63 5.44 5.83
CA THR A 218 -5.78 6.05 6.48
C THR A 218 -6.70 6.73 5.48
N ASP A 219 -8.01 6.57 5.66
CA ASP A 219 -9.05 7.31 4.93
C ASP A 219 -9.15 8.77 5.44
N GLN A 220 -8.52 9.08 6.57
CA GLN A 220 -8.67 10.35 7.27
C GLN A 220 -7.30 10.96 7.61
N VAL A 221 -6.69 11.64 6.65
CA VAL A 221 -5.36 12.25 6.78
C VAL A 221 -5.24 13.26 7.92
N PRO A 222 -6.20 14.21 8.10
CA PRO A 222 -6.00 15.29 9.05
C PRO A 222 -5.75 14.85 10.51
N PRO A 223 -6.45 13.83 11.08
CA PRO A 223 -6.13 13.32 12.40
C PRO A 223 -4.72 12.78 12.54
N VAL A 224 -4.26 11.99 11.57
CA VAL A 224 -2.91 11.41 11.57
C VAL A 224 -1.86 12.51 11.46
N LYS A 225 -2.04 13.46 10.53
CA LYS A 225 -1.12 14.59 10.35
C LYS A 225 -1.00 15.43 11.62
N ARG A 226 -2.12 15.80 12.24
CA ARG A 226 -2.11 16.55 13.52
C ARG A 226 -1.37 15.80 14.62
N PHE A 227 -1.61 14.49 14.74
CA PHE A 227 -0.90 13.65 15.70
C PHE A 227 0.61 13.68 15.48
N LEU A 228 1.07 13.47 14.26
CA LEU A 228 2.51 13.46 13.93
C LEU A 228 3.17 14.83 14.18
N GLN A 229 2.47 15.92 13.92
CA GLN A 229 2.97 17.28 14.17
C GLN A 229 3.03 17.64 15.68
N SER A 230 2.31 16.92 16.53
CA SER A 230 2.31 17.13 17.98
C SER A 230 3.37 16.33 18.72
N GLN A 231 4.18 15.49 18.05
CA GLN A 231 5.23 14.63 18.63
C GLN A 231 6.60 15.31 18.60
#